data_225e5c838b36bf219479d314a8a8e0b5
#
_entry.id   225e5c838b36bf219479d314a8a8e0b5
#
_cell.length_a   1.000
_cell.length_b   1.000
_cell.length_c   1.000
_cell.angle_alpha   90.00
_cell.angle_beta   90.00
_cell.angle_gamma   90.00
#
_symmetry.space_group_name_H-M   'P 1'
#
loop_
_entity.id
_entity.type
_entity.pdbx_description
1 polymer ?
#
loop_
_entity_poly.entity_id
_entity_poly.type
_entity_poly.pdbx_seq_one_letter_code
_entity_poly.pdbx_strand_id
1 'polypeptide(L)'
;MSYVKLKVKGLSQILGSDNLMLVMLVDEAEKRQLVVPCDHQQAYQLRLRMEHHQVVNTKHLLPEILIDLLSPSIKSKLRVEIFGLQEGKYLSCLHDMETDEKKEIRCTDGILFSIINKIPIYIDADLMGKQSAEYHAGYVQMPVPVNVITDKMLEDSLRKAIDNENYELASNLRDELKKRHPDTGKPDNKLKTDL
;
A
#
# COMPACT_ATOMS: atom_id res chain seq x y z
N MET A 1 9.63 19.03 8.01
CA MET A 1 9.28 17.91 7.10
C MET A 1 8.56 18.49 5.91
N SER A 2 8.97 18.13 4.72
CA SER A 2 8.27 18.52 3.48
C SER A 2 7.35 17.35 3.05
N TYR A 3 6.22 17.68 2.45
CA TYR A 3 5.23 16.70 2.03
C TYR A 3 4.92 16.86 0.55
N VAL A 4 4.69 15.74 -0.13
CA VAL A 4 4.21 15.69 -1.51
C VAL A 4 2.74 15.30 -1.50
N LYS A 5 1.90 16.05 -2.18
CA LYS A 5 0.48 15.74 -2.32
C LYS A 5 0.26 14.68 -3.38
N LEU A 6 -0.61 13.73 -3.08
CA LEU A 6 -0.90 12.59 -3.92
C LEU A 6 -2.36 12.57 -4.37
N LYS A 7 -2.57 11.97 -5.54
CA LYS A 7 -3.90 11.65 -6.10
C LYS A 7 -4.01 10.15 -6.32
N VAL A 8 -5.17 9.58 -6.02
CA VAL A 8 -5.48 8.19 -6.36
C VAL A 8 -5.74 8.09 -7.86
N LYS A 9 -4.96 7.25 -8.55
CA LYS A 9 -5.05 7.11 -10.01
C LYS A 9 -5.82 5.86 -10.44
N GLY A 10 -5.67 4.77 -9.70
CA GLY A 10 -6.31 3.52 -10.07
C GLY A 10 -5.93 2.34 -9.21
N LEU A 11 -6.43 1.18 -9.62
CA LEU A 11 -6.09 -0.12 -9.08
C LEU A 11 -5.46 -0.96 -10.17
N SER A 12 -4.42 -1.70 -9.85
CA SER A 12 -3.76 -2.64 -10.73
C SER A 12 -3.62 -4.00 -10.06
N GLN A 13 -3.56 -5.05 -10.86
CA GLN A 13 -3.28 -6.40 -10.37
C GLN A 13 -1.82 -6.74 -10.61
N ILE A 14 -1.21 -7.46 -9.68
CA ILE A 14 0.14 -7.98 -9.86
C ILE A 14 0.05 -9.26 -10.68
N LEU A 15 0.80 -9.32 -11.78
CA LEU A 15 0.92 -10.55 -12.57
C LEU A 15 1.53 -11.67 -11.72
N GLY A 16 0.87 -12.83 -11.72
CA GLY A 16 1.33 -14.01 -10.98
C GLY A 16 0.93 -14.03 -9.50
N SER A 17 0.13 -13.08 -9.03
CA SER A 17 -0.46 -13.11 -7.69
C SER A 17 -1.97 -12.95 -7.78
N ASP A 18 -2.70 -14.02 -7.43
CA ASP A 18 -4.18 -13.99 -7.46
C ASP A 18 -4.76 -13.22 -6.28
N ASN A 19 -3.98 -12.94 -5.23
CA ASN A 19 -4.47 -12.38 -3.97
C ASN A 19 -4.01 -10.96 -3.68
N LEU A 20 -3.27 -10.32 -4.59
CA LEU A 20 -2.69 -9.01 -4.34
C LEU A 20 -3.06 -8.00 -5.41
N MET A 21 -3.57 -6.89 -4.93
CA MET A 21 -3.87 -5.70 -5.73
C MET A 21 -2.98 -4.54 -5.31
N LEU A 22 -2.78 -3.59 -6.20
CA LEU A 22 -2.03 -2.37 -5.95
C LEU A 22 -2.93 -1.16 -6.13
N VAL A 23 -2.91 -0.27 -5.15
CA VAL A 23 -3.45 1.08 -5.31
C VAL A 23 -2.34 1.96 -5.86
N MET A 24 -2.61 2.62 -6.97
CA MET A 24 -1.70 3.56 -7.59
C MET A 24 -2.01 4.98 -7.14
N LEU A 25 -1.01 5.63 -6.56
CA LEU A 25 -1.02 7.05 -6.21
C LEU A 25 0.00 7.77 -7.09
N VAL A 26 -0.34 8.98 -7.51
CA VAL A 26 0.58 9.84 -8.29
C VAL A 26 0.72 11.21 -7.62
N ASP A 27 1.85 11.87 -7.82
CA ASP A 27 2.03 13.26 -7.42
C ASP A 27 1.14 14.21 -8.24
N GLU A 28 0.96 15.44 -7.79
CA GLU A 28 0.11 16.41 -8.50
C GLU A 28 0.58 16.70 -9.93
N ALA A 29 1.88 16.61 -10.17
CA ALA A 29 2.49 16.83 -11.48
C ALA A 29 2.43 15.61 -12.41
N GLU A 30 1.93 14.47 -11.90
CA GLU A 30 1.87 13.18 -12.60
C GLU A 30 3.23 12.73 -13.17
N LYS A 31 4.31 13.03 -12.45
CA LYS A 31 5.67 12.61 -12.81
C LYS A 31 6.12 11.37 -12.08
N ARG A 32 5.65 11.18 -10.86
CA ARG A 32 6.04 10.07 -10.01
C ARG A 32 4.83 9.35 -9.46
N GLN A 33 4.97 8.04 -9.33
CA GLN A 33 3.94 7.14 -8.83
C GLN A 33 4.42 6.34 -7.63
N LEU A 34 3.52 6.13 -6.69
CA LEU A 34 3.67 5.26 -5.55
C LEU A 34 2.66 4.13 -5.64
N VAL A 35 3.06 2.92 -5.28
CA VAL A 35 2.13 1.77 -5.21
C VAL A 35 1.95 1.34 -3.77
N VAL A 36 0.69 1.13 -3.38
CA VAL A 36 0.32 0.64 -2.05
C VAL A 36 -0.34 -0.73 -2.21
N PRO A 37 0.27 -1.80 -1.70
CA PRO A 37 -0.33 -3.13 -1.75
C PRO A 37 -1.61 -3.19 -0.94
N CYS A 38 -2.60 -3.92 -1.45
CA CYS A 38 -3.87 -4.17 -0.77
C CYS A 38 -4.40 -5.57 -1.11
N ASP A 39 -5.21 -6.12 -0.22
CA ASP A 39 -5.94 -7.36 -0.49
C ASP A 39 -7.17 -7.13 -1.38
N HIS A 40 -7.80 -8.22 -1.82
CA HIS A 40 -8.99 -8.16 -2.67
C HIS A 40 -10.17 -7.44 -2.01
N GLN A 41 -10.35 -7.60 -0.70
CA GLN A 41 -11.46 -6.96 0.00
C GLN A 41 -11.26 -5.44 0.05
N GLN A 42 -10.04 -5.00 0.32
CA GLN A 42 -9.68 -3.58 0.30
C GLN A 42 -9.80 -3.00 -1.12
N ALA A 43 -9.26 -3.70 -2.11
CA ALA A 43 -9.38 -3.30 -3.51
C ALA A 43 -10.85 -3.20 -3.97
N TYR A 44 -11.70 -4.14 -3.56
CA TYR A 44 -13.13 -4.09 -3.84
C TYR A 44 -13.79 -2.83 -3.23
N GLN A 45 -13.48 -2.51 -1.96
CA GLN A 45 -14.01 -1.32 -1.31
C GLN A 45 -13.57 -0.02 -2.01
N LEU A 46 -12.32 0.04 -2.46
CA LEU A 46 -11.80 1.18 -3.24
C LEU A 46 -12.47 1.26 -4.62
N ARG A 47 -12.57 0.14 -5.32
CA ARG A 47 -13.18 0.06 -6.66
C ARG A 47 -14.63 0.53 -6.67
N LEU A 48 -15.44 0.13 -5.68
CA LEU A 48 -16.83 0.58 -5.54
C LEU A 48 -17.01 2.11 -5.55
N ARG A 49 -15.96 2.85 -5.17
CA ARG A 49 -16.01 4.31 -5.04
C ARG A 49 -15.25 5.04 -6.12
N MET A 50 -14.35 4.35 -6.81
CA MET A 50 -13.56 4.92 -7.91
C MET A 50 -14.24 4.74 -9.26
N GLU A 51 -14.88 3.60 -9.47
CA GLU A 51 -15.59 3.29 -10.71
C GLU A 51 -17.02 3.81 -10.60
N HIS A 52 -17.39 4.71 -11.50
CA HIS A 52 -18.73 5.31 -11.55
C HIS A 52 -19.83 4.35 -12.02
N HIS A 53 -19.53 3.07 -12.20
CA HIS A 53 -20.51 2.04 -12.51
C HIS A 53 -21.32 1.67 -11.26
N GLN A 54 -22.26 2.54 -10.91
CA GLN A 54 -23.08 2.45 -9.70
C GLN A 54 -24.12 1.32 -9.78
N VAL A 55 -23.69 0.10 -9.62
CA VAL A 55 -24.61 -1.02 -9.32
C VAL A 55 -24.87 -1.08 -7.80
N VAL A 56 -23.95 -0.58 -6.97
CA VAL A 56 -24.04 -0.65 -5.52
C VAL A 56 -24.20 0.76 -4.93
N ASN A 57 -25.28 0.96 -4.17
CA ASN A 57 -25.49 2.17 -3.39
C ASN A 57 -24.59 2.15 -2.14
N THR A 58 -23.51 2.92 -2.15
CA THR A 58 -22.58 2.97 -1.02
C THR A 58 -23.06 3.84 0.14
N LYS A 59 -24.07 4.68 -0.04
CA LYS A 59 -24.52 5.69 0.94
C LYS A 59 -24.87 5.13 2.33
N HIS A 60 -25.23 3.85 2.40
CA HIS A 60 -25.61 3.19 3.65
C HIS A 60 -24.52 2.25 4.18
N LEU A 61 -23.32 2.27 3.60
CA LEU A 61 -22.20 1.52 4.13
C LEU A 61 -21.57 2.24 5.33
N LEU A 62 -21.01 1.46 6.25
CA LEU A 62 -20.48 1.98 7.51
C LEU A 62 -19.46 3.13 7.32
N PRO A 63 -18.50 3.06 6.36
CA PRO A 63 -17.58 4.17 6.16
C PRO A 63 -18.26 5.49 5.83
N GLU A 64 -19.25 5.48 4.94
CA GLU A 64 -20.00 6.66 4.55
C GLU A 64 -20.81 7.22 5.71
N ILE A 65 -21.51 6.36 6.46
CA ILE A 65 -22.29 6.78 7.63
C ILE A 65 -21.40 7.41 8.70
N LEU A 66 -20.25 6.80 9.01
CA LEU A 66 -19.32 7.37 9.99
C LEU A 66 -18.80 8.74 9.55
N ILE A 67 -18.55 8.90 8.27
CA ILE A 67 -18.09 10.14 7.69
C ILE A 67 -19.20 11.21 7.72
N ASP A 68 -20.45 10.83 7.46
CA ASP A 68 -21.57 11.77 7.49
C ASP A 68 -21.84 12.31 8.90
N LEU A 69 -21.46 11.56 9.94
CA LEU A 69 -21.51 12.02 11.32
C LEU A 69 -20.46 13.11 11.65
N LEU A 70 -19.41 13.23 10.84
CA LEU A 70 -18.42 14.29 11.01
C LEU A 70 -18.95 15.60 10.46
N SER A 71 -18.80 16.69 11.22
CA SER A 71 -19.18 18.02 10.75
C SER A 71 -18.34 18.43 9.53
N PRO A 72 -18.87 19.26 8.61
CA PRO A 72 -18.10 19.78 7.48
C PRO A 72 -16.83 20.54 7.88
N SER A 73 -16.88 21.23 9.01
CA SER A 73 -15.72 21.98 9.55
C SER A 73 -14.58 21.06 9.97
N ILE A 74 -14.89 19.89 10.53
CA ILE A 74 -13.88 18.87 10.87
C ILE A 74 -13.30 18.26 9.60
N LYS A 75 -14.17 17.88 8.64
CA LYS A 75 -13.73 17.27 7.37
C LYS A 75 -12.72 18.13 6.61
N SER A 76 -12.92 19.44 6.58
CA SER A 76 -12.04 20.38 5.84
C SER A 76 -10.64 20.53 6.44
N LYS A 77 -10.44 20.09 7.69
CA LYS A 77 -9.18 20.19 8.42
C LYS A 77 -8.39 18.89 8.45
N LEU A 78 -8.98 17.79 7.99
CA LEU A 78 -8.35 16.48 7.98
C LEU A 78 -7.50 16.28 6.73
N ARG A 79 -6.40 15.57 6.90
CA ARG A 79 -5.61 15.02 5.80
C ARG A 79 -5.09 13.62 6.15
N VAL A 80 -4.79 12.83 5.12
CA VAL A 80 -4.06 11.57 5.27
C VAL A 80 -2.59 11.84 5.09
N GLU A 81 -1.75 11.39 6.01
CA GLU A 81 -0.30 11.46 5.90
C GLU A 81 0.30 10.06 5.86
N ILE A 82 1.16 9.81 4.86
CA ILE A 82 2.00 8.61 4.76
C ILE A 82 3.40 9.04 5.17
N PHE A 83 3.92 8.49 6.29
CA PHE A 83 5.13 8.99 6.91
C PHE A 83 6.24 7.95 7.07
N GLY A 84 5.98 6.69 6.77
CA GLY A 84 6.98 5.64 6.93
C GLY A 84 6.64 4.37 6.16
N LEU A 85 7.57 3.43 6.19
CA LEU A 85 7.43 2.07 5.68
C LEU A 85 8.11 1.12 6.65
N GLN A 86 7.38 0.14 7.15
CA GLN A 86 7.89 -0.89 8.05
C GLN A 86 7.34 -2.25 7.63
N GLU A 87 8.21 -3.24 7.48
CA GLU A 87 7.84 -4.63 7.10
C GLU A 87 6.90 -4.70 5.89
N GLY A 88 7.18 -3.89 4.86
CA GLY A 88 6.38 -3.83 3.65
C GLY A 88 5.02 -3.12 3.79
N LYS A 89 4.75 -2.48 4.95
CA LYS A 89 3.51 -1.74 5.20
C LYS A 89 3.79 -0.26 5.34
N TYR A 90 3.07 0.56 4.58
CA TYR A 90 3.11 2.00 4.76
C TYR A 90 2.46 2.39 6.09
N LEU A 91 3.18 3.20 6.85
CA LEU A 91 2.68 3.83 8.07
C LEU A 91 1.96 5.11 7.69
N SER A 92 0.76 5.29 8.19
CA SER A 92 -0.07 6.45 7.87
C SER A 92 -0.94 6.86 9.04
N CYS A 93 -1.38 8.12 9.02
CA CYS A 93 -2.30 8.67 10.00
C CYS A 93 -3.33 9.59 9.34
N LEU A 94 -4.45 9.74 10.02
CA LEU A 94 -5.34 10.89 9.86
C LEU A 94 -4.80 12.01 10.76
N HIS A 95 -4.56 13.17 10.18
CA HIS A 95 -4.05 14.34 10.87
C HIS A 95 -5.10 15.45 10.84
N ASP A 96 -5.53 15.89 12.00
CA ASP A 96 -6.34 17.10 12.17
C ASP A 96 -5.41 18.31 12.23
N MET A 97 -5.49 19.15 11.22
CA MET A 97 -4.64 20.34 11.05
C MET A 97 -4.98 21.47 12.02
N GLU A 98 -6.12 21.43 12.70
CA GLU A 98 -6.51 22.43 13.67
C GLU A 98 -5.97 22.10 15.07
N THR A 99 -6.11 20.84 15.46
CA THR A 99 -5.71 20.38 16.81
C THR A 99 -4.31 19.78 16.83
N ASP A 100 -3.69 19.57 15.66
CA ASP A 100 -2.44 18.81 15.46
C ASP A 100 -2.51 17.35 15.96
N GLU A 101 -3.73 16.83 16.13
CA GLU A 101 -3.94 15.47 16.58
C GLU A 101 -3.75 14.48 15.41
N LYS A 102 -2.99 13.41 15.67
CA LYS A 102 -2.72 12.35 14.70
C LYS A 102 -3.25 11.02 15.21
N LYS A 103 -4.01 10.34 14.38
CA LYS A 103 -4.50 8.99 14.65
C LYS A 103 -3.97 8.04 13.59
N GLU A 104 -3.22 7.04 14.03
CA GLU A 104 -2.73 6.01 13.11
C GLU A 104 -3.90 5.28 12.43
N ILE A 105 -3.74 5.03 11.16
CA ILE A 105 -4.71 4.32 10.32
C ILE A 105 -3.97 3.46 9.31
N ARG A 106 -4.53 2.31 8.96
CA ARG A 106 -3.99 1.51 7.86
C ARG A 106 -4.02 2.32 6.56
N CYS A 107 -2.93 2.31 5.80
CA CYS A 107 -2.76 3.18 4.63
C CYS A 107 -3.91 3.05 3.62
N THR A 108 -4.36 1.84 3.34
CA THR A 108 -5.50 1.58 2.44
C THR A 108 -6.83 2.11 2.96
N ASP A 109 -7.04 2.11 4.28
CA ASP A 109 -8.23 2.69 4.90
C ASP A 109 -8.16 4.23 4.88
N GLY A 110 -6.98 4.79 5.07
CA GLY A 110 -6.74 6.23 4.89
C GLY A 110 -7.05 6.68 3.46
N ILE A 111 -6.59 5.92 2.46
CA ILE A 111 -6.91 6.17 1.05
C ILE A 111 -8.42 6.07 0.81
N LEU A 112 -9.09 5.04 1.34
CA LEU A 112 -10.54 4.89 1.25
C LEU A 112 -11.26 6.09 1.87
N PHE A 113 -10.84 6.51 3.05
CA PHE A 113 -11.39 7.67 3.75
C PHE A 113 -11.19 8.96 2.92
N SER A 114 -10.02 9.11 2.29
CA SER A 114 -9.73 10.23 1.39
C SER A 114 -10.67 10.25 0.18
N ILE A 115 -10.93 9.12 -0.46
CA ILE A 115 -11.82 9.02 -1.63
C ILE A 115 -13.26 9.42 -1.25
N ILE A 116 -13.77 8.94 -0.12
CA ILE A 116 -15.14 9.21 0.32
C ILE A 116 -15.31 10.69 0.70
N ASN A 117 -14.36 11.26 1.43
CA ASN A 117 -14.43 12.62 1.97
C ASN A 117 -13.81 13.70 1.10
N LYS A 118 -13.07 13.32 0.04
CA LYS A 118 -12.29 14.24 -0.79
C LYS A 118 -11.24 15.02 0.00
N ILE A 119 -10.70 14.40 1.08
CA ILE A 119 -9.59 15.01 1.82
C ILE A 119 -8.27 14.68 1.14
N PRO A 120 -7.25 15.56 1.26
CA PRO A 120 -5.97 15.35 0.60
C PRO A 120 -5.16 14.21 1.23
N ILE A 121 -4.37 13.54 0.39
CA ILE A 121 -3.35 12.57 0.80
C ILE A 121 -1.98 13.21 0.61
N TYR A 122 -1.13 13.08 1.60
CA TYR A 122 0.26 13.54 1.58
C TYR A 122 1.21 12.40 1.92
N ILE A 123 2.39 12.44 1.35
CA ILE A 123 3.50 11.56 1.71
C ILE A 123 4.72 12.40 2.08
N ASP A 124 5.49 11.93 3.06
CA ASP A 124 6.81 12.51 3.36
C ASP A 124 7.68 12.53 2.10
N ALA A 125 8.36 13.64 1.82
CA ALA A 125 9.10 13.83 0.57
C ALA A 125 10.30 12.88 0.43
N ASP A 126 10.98 12.56 1.54
CA ASP A 126 12.12 11.63 1.52
C ASP A 126 11.62 10.20 1.26
N LEU A 127 10.48 9.83 1.86
CA LEU A 127 9.84 8.57 1.61
C LEU A 127 9.37 8.46 0.16
N MET A 128 8.77 9.52 -0.40
CA MET A 128 8.39 9.59 -1.81
C MET A 128 9.60 9.39 -2.71
N GLY A 129 10.72 10.06 -2.43
CA GLY A 129 11.97 9.92 -3.19
C GLY A 129 12.48 8.48 -3.24
N LYS A 130 12.36 7.76 -2.11
CA LYS A 130 12.86 6.37 -1.98
C LYS A 130 11.92 5.32 -2.57
N GLN A 131 10.60 5.55 -2.52
CA GLN A 131 9.60 4.51 -2.78
C GLN A 131 8.85 4.70 -4.11
N SER A 132 8.97 5.86 -4.74
CA SER A 132 8.24 6.13 -5.99
C SER A 132 9.09 5.81 -7.22
N ALA A 133 8.40 5.48 -8.32
CA ALA A 133 8.96 5.35 -9.66
C ALA A 133 8.44 6.47 -10.58
N GLU A 134 9.01 6.60 -11.77
CA GLU A 134 8.45 7.48 -12.80
C GLU A 134 7.05 7.00 -13.20
N TYR A 135 6.14 7.95 -13.34
CA TYR A 135 4.79 7.66 -13.81
C TYR A 135 4.72 7.71 -15.34
N HIS A 136 4.22 6.65 -15.94
CA HIS A 136 3.97 6.57 -17.37
C HIS A 136 2.51 6.25 -17.61
N ALA A 137 1.77 7.19 -18.19
CA ALA A 137 0.36 6.99 -18.54
C ALA A 137 0.23 5.85 -19.57
N GLY A 138 -0.61 4.85 -19.28
CA GLY A 138 -0.87 3.71 -20.17
C GLY A 138 -0.07 2.44 -19.88
N TYR A 139 0.88 2.44 -18.96
CA TYR A 139 1.52 1.20 -18.52
C TYR A 139 0.61 0.42 -17.55
N VAL A 140 0.19 -0.78 -17.97
CA VAL A 140 -0.61 -1.70 -17.16
C VAL A 140 0.25 -2.48 -16.15
N GLN A 141 1.55 -2.54 -16.40
CA GLN A 141 2.50 -3.30 -15.57
C GLN A 141 3.46 -2.33 -14.90
N MET A 142 3.44 -2.31 -13.57
CA MET A 142 4.36 -1.49 -12.79
C MET A 142 5.36 -2.36 -12.05
N PRO A 143 6.66 -1.96 -12.04
CA PRO A 143 7.60 -2.57 -11.12
C PRO A 143 7.15 -2.25 -9.70
N VAL A 144 6.86 -3.31 -8.93
CA VAL A 144 6.57 -3.18 -7.49
C VAL A 144 7.90 -3.21 -6.77
N PRO A 145 8.27 -2.15 -6.02
CA PRO A 145 9.46 -2.22 -5.20
C PRO A 145 9.38 -3.40 -4.22
N VAL A 146 10.40 -4.24 -4.16
CA VAL A 146 10.39 -5.47 -3.34
C VAL A 146 10.15 -5.15 -1.86
N ASN A 147 10.60 -4.00 -1.39
CA ASN A 147 10.45 -3.55 0.00
C ASN A 147 9.03 -3.12 0.42
N VAL A 148 8.08 -2.96 -0.51
CA VAL A 148 6.66 -2.71 -0.21
C VAL A 148 5.81 -3.98 -0.21
N ILE A 149 6.43 -5.14 -0.43
CA ILE A 149 5.78 -6.44 -0.40
C ILE A 149 5.89 -7.00 1.03
N THR A 150 4.82 -7.53 1.60
CA THR A 150 4.86 -8.16 2.94
C THR A 150 5.67 -9.46 2.92
N ASP A 151 6.16 -9.91 4.08
CA ASP A 151 6.98 -11.13 4.16
C ASP A 151 6.28 -12.36 3.60
N LYS A 152 4.99 -12.53 3.94
CA LYS A 152 4.19 -13.62 3.38
C LYS A 152 4.15 -13.59 1.85
N MET A 153 4.06 -12.42 1.27
CA MET A 153 4.04 -12.24 -0.18
C MET A 153 5.40 -12.49 -0.81
N LEU A 154 6.48 -12.09 -0.10
CA LEU A 154 7.86 -12.41 -0.51
C LEU A 154 8.09 -13.91 -0.50
N GLU A 155 7.63 -14.62 0.54
CA GLU A 155 7.73 -16.07 0.65
C GLU A 155 6.95 -16.77 -0.47
N ASP A 156 5.69 -16.36 -0.72
CA ASP A 156 4.86 -16.92 -1.79
C ASP A 156 5.48 -16.64 -3.18
N SER A 157 6.04 -15.45 -3.39
CA SER A 157 6.72 -15.08 -4.64
C SER A 157 8.05 -15.83 -4.81
N LEU A 158 8.79 -16.03 -3.72
CA LEU A 158 10.04 -16.81 -3.72
C LEU A 158 9.76 -18.27 -4.12
N ARG A 159 8.73 -18.87 -3.53
CA ARG A 159 8.32 -20.24 -3.88
C ARG A 159 7.98 -20.35 -5.37
N LYS A 160 7.15 -19.43 -5.88
CA LYS A 160 6.79 -19.40 -7.31
C LYS A 160 8.02 -19.15 -8.22
N ALA A 161 8.95 -18.30 -7.82
CA ALA A 161 10.16 -18.05 -8.58
C ALA A 161 11.05 -19.30 -8.66
N ILE A 162 11.13 -20.10 -7.58
CA ILE A 162 11.84 -21.38 -7.55
C ILE A 162 11.13 -22.40 -8.47
N ASP A 163 9.80 -22.54 -8.35
CA ASP A 163 8.99 -23.45 -9.14
C ASP A 163 9.09 -23.16 -10.65
N ASN A 164 9.25 -21.89 -11.02
CA ASN A 164 9.41 -21.43 -12.40
C ASN A 164 10.89 -21.34 -12.84
N GLU A 165 11.84 -21.85 -12.05
CA GLU A 165 13.29 -21.83 -12.32
C GLU A 165 13.87 -20.41 -12.55
N ASN A 166 13.19 -19.36 -12.05
CA ASN A 166 13.65 -17.97 -12.14
C ASN A 166 14.58 -17.67 -10.95
N TYR A 167 15.81 -18.17 -11.02
CA TYR A 167 16.77 -18.10 -9.92
C TYR A 167 17.27 -16.68 -9.62
N GLU A 168 17.30 -15.79 -10.59
CA GLU A 168 17.66 -14.38 -10.38
C GLU A 168 16.63 -13.69 -9.50
N LEU A 169 15.34 -13.81 -9.84
CA LEU A 169 14.25 -13.29 -9.03
C LEU A 169 14.24 -13.94 -7.64
N ALA A 170 14.40 -15.27 -7.57
CA ALA A 170 14.43 -16.00 -6.30
C ALA A 170 15.57 -15.50 -5.39
N SER A 171 16.74 -15.22 -5.95
CA SER A 171 17.87 -14.66 -5.17
C SER A 171 17.54 -13.29 -4.58
N ASN A 172 16.97 -12.39 -5.37
CA ASN A 172 16.60 -11.04 -4.95
C ASN A 172 15.53 -11.08 -3.83
N LEU A 173 14.50 -11.92 -3.97
CA LEU A 173 13.43 -12.07 -2.98
C LEU A 173 13.97 -12.67 -1.67
N ARG A 174 14.84 -13.69 -1.75
CA ARG A 174 15.49 -14.29 -0.59
C ARG A 174 16.37 -13.29 0.16
N ASP A 175 17.13 -12.49 -0.56
CA ASP A 175 18.04 -11.52 0.04
C ASP A 175 17.27 -10.39 0.75
N GLU A 176 16.10 -9.99 0.22
CA GLU A 176 15.20 -9.07 0.91
C GLU A 176 14.61 -9.68 2.20
N LEU A 177 14.16 -10.94 2.16
CA LEU A 177 13.69 -11.66 3.37
C LEU A 177 14.78 -11.74 4.43
N LYS A 178 16.02 -12.08 4.06
CA LYS A 178 17.16 -12.11 4.99
C LYS A 178 17.47 -10.73 5.57
N LYS A 179 17.34 -9.67 4.78
CA LYS A 179 17.55 -8.31 5.25
C LYS A 179 16.53 -7.90 6.31
N ARG A 180 15.29 -8.37 6.18
CA ARG A 180 14.22 -8.11 7.16
C ARG A 180 14.35 -8.96 8.42
N HIS A 181 14.86 -10.19 8.28
CA HIS A 181 15.02 -11.16 9.36
C HIS A 181 16.45 -11.67 9.44
N PRO A 182 17.40 -10.84 9.92
CA PRO A 182 18.83 -11.21 9.95
C PRO A 182 19.15 -12.44 10.81
N ASP A 183 18.28 -12.81 11.77
CA ASP A 183 18.51 -13.92 12.70
C ASP A 183 17.99 -15.30 12.22
N THR A 184 17.29 -15.39 11.10
CA THR A 184 16.76 -16.69 10.62
C THR A 184 17.76 -17.54 9.84
N GLY A 185 19.04 -17.16 9.84
CA GLY A 185 20.12 -17.83 9.11
C GLY A 185 20.80 -19.00 9.82
N LYS A 186 20.26 -19.56 10.91
CA LYS A 186 20.79 -20.83 11.49
C LYS A 186 20.00 -22.00 10.93
N PRO A 187 20.61 -22.90 10.15
CA PRO A 187 19.97 -24.18 9.83
C PRO A 187 19.83 -24.97 11.13
N ASP A 188 18.61 -25.37 11.47
CA ASP A 188 18.35 -26.36 12.53
C ASP A 188 18.97 -27.70 12.12
N ASN A 189 20.23 -27.86 12.48
CA ASN A 189 20.94 -29.13 12.40
C ASN A 189 20.65 -29.91 13.67
N LYS A 190 19.45 -30.50 13.77
CA LYS A 190 19.12 -31.56 14.71
C LYS A 190 18.84 -32.83 13.93
N LEU A 191 19.89 -33.37 13.33
CA LEU A 191 19.99 -34.82 13.13
C LEU A 191 20.19 -35.44 14.51
N LYS A 192 19.13 -35.92 15.11
CA LYS A 192 19.25 -36.93 16.19
C LYS A 192 19.68 -38.22 15.58
N THR A 193 20.92 -38.54 15.81
CA THR A 193 21.45 -39.90 15.77
C THR A 193 21.02 -40.59 17.07
N ASP A 194 20.02 -41.41 17.01
CA ASP A 194 19.79 -42.44 18.03
C ASP A 194 20.26 -43.79 17.45
N LEU A 195 21.38 -44.27 18.02
CA LEU A 195 21.80 -45.67 18.06
C LEU A 195 21.20 -46.34 19.28
#